data_ae5cf045e31b28b20feb7e448e4457a0
#
_entry.id   ae5cf045e31b28b20feb7e448e4457a0
#
_cell.length_a   1.000
_cell.length_b   1.000
_cell.length_c   1.000
_cell.angle_alpha   90.00
_cell.angle_beta   90.00
_cell.angle_gamma   90.00
#
_symmetry.space_group_name_H-M   'P 1'
#
loop_
_entity.id
_entity.type
_entity.pdbx_description
1 polymer ?
#
loop_
_entity_poly.entity_id
_entity_poly.type
_entity_poly.pdbx_seq_one_letter_code
_entity_poly.pdbx_strand_id
1 'polypeptide(L)'
;MARVEKENRVRVRWVPWEGRPEGVPFLDRTPEEAREILAKHKALGARYGVDLIFPRRKCRTRLAHQATLFARAHGQMDVFRDAVYEARYQQDLDIGDPEVLVSIGERVGLDATALREAFDTETYAGELDEFRRRGEELGVTGVPTYVVDGKTYWGSDPTDEVLEAIANRSRPST
;
A
#
# COMPACT_ATOMS: atom_id res chain seq x y z
N MET A 1 -0.54 5.97 10.51
CA MET A 1 0.93 6.17 10.52
C MET A 1 1.32 7.58 10.96
N ALA A 2 0.67 8.67 10.52
CA ALA A 2 0.99 10.05 10.95
C ALA A 2 1.09 10.24 12.48
N ARG A 3 0.23 9.55 13.25
CA ARG A 3 0.31 9.53 14.72
C ARG A 3 1.62 8.90 15.21
N VAL A 4 2.03 7.76 14.63
CA VAL A 4 3.27 7.05 15.00
C VAL A 4 4.49 7.93 14.72
N GLU A 5 4.52 8.62 13.58
CA GLU A 5 5.60 9.54 13.22
C GLU A 5 5.72 10.69 14.21
N LYS A 6 4.57 11.31 14.57
CA LYS A 6 4.52 12.45 15.49
C LYS A 6 4.91 12.06 16.90
N GLU A 7 4.38 10.96 17.44
CA GLU A 7 4.60 10.51 18.82
C GLU A 7 6.03 9.99 19.02
N ASN A 8 6.64 9.36 18.00
CA ASN A 8 7.96 8.72 18.10
C ASN A 8 9.08 9.50 17.43
N ARG A 9 8.80 10.66 16.81
CA ARG A 9 9.78 11.47 16.06
C ARG A 9 10.53 10.69 14.99
N VAL A 10 9.84 9.78 14.32
CA VAL A 10 10.36 8.98 13.22
C VAL A 10 9.71 9.39 11.91
N ARG A 11 10.34 9.06 10.80
CA ARG A 11 9.75 9.21 9.48
C ARG A 11 9.40 7.83 8.95
N VAL A 12 8.16 7.64 8.53
CA VAL A 12 7.70 6.42 7.86
C VAL A 12 7.93 6.58 6.35
N ARG A 13 8.69 5.67 5.77
CA ARG A 13 8.83 5.55 4.32
C ARG A 13 7.86 4.50 3.81
N TRP A 14 6.87 4.93 3.03
CA TRP A 14 6.00 4.03 2.32
C TRP A 14 6.71 3.46 1.08
N VAL A 15 6.65 2.15 0.94
CA VAL A 15 7.27 1.42 -0.19
C VAL A 15 6.19 0.56 -0.82
N PRO A 16 5.85 0.78 -2.10
CA PRO A 16 4.95 -0.13 -2.81
C PRO A 16 5.62 -1.49 -2.96
N TRP A 17 4.84 -2.55 -2.71
CA TRP A 17 5.31 -3.92 -2.87
C TRP A 17 4.22 -4.77 -3.52
N GLU A 18 4.51 -5.31 -4.70
CA GLU A 18 3.59 -6.11 -5.47
C GLU A 18 3.55 -7.55 -4.98
N GLY A 19 2.55 -7.88 -4.16
CA GLY A 19 2.42 -9.21 -3.56
C GLY A 19 1.98 -10.30 -4.55
N ARG A 20 1.41 -9.92 -5.71
CA ARG A 20 0.90 -10.85 -6.73
C ARG A 20 1.21 -10.35 -8.13
N PRO A 21 2.47 -10.48 -8.58
CA PRO A 21 2.85 -10.12 -9.94
C PRO A 21 2.14 -11.01 -10.96
N GLU A 22 2.32 -10.68 -12.23
CA GLU A 22 1.83 -11.52 -13.32
C GLU A 22 2.36 -12.95 -13.19
N GLY A 23 1.54 -13.94 -13.53
CA GLY A 23 1.86 -15.36 -13.35
C GLY A 23 1.56 -15.92 -11.94
N VAL A 24 1.47 -15.08 -10.90
CA VAL A 24 1.05 -15.55 -9.58
C VAL A 24 -0.47 -15.58 -9.49
N PRO A 25 -1.10 -16.74 -9.18
CA PRO A 25 -2.55 -16.86 -9.15
C PRO A 25 -3.15 -16.04 -7.99
N PHE A 26 -4.37 -15.57 -8.19
CA PHE A 26 -5.16 -15.03 -7.09
C PHE A 26 -5.55 -16.14 -6.12
N LEU A 27 -5.61 -15.80 -4.84
CA LEU A 27 -6.17 -16.73 -3.85
C LEU A 27 -7.68 -16.89 -4.10
N ASP A 28 -8.11 -18.11 -4.28
CA ASP A 28 -9.52 -18.45 -4.19
C ASP A 28 -9.86 -18.64 -2.73
N ARG A 29 -10.93 -17.97 -2.32
CA ARG A 29 -11.43 -18.00 -0.95
C ARG A 29 -12.81 -18.56 -0.93
N THR A 30 -13.10 -19.39 0.06
CA THR A 30 -14.46 -19.83 0.31
C THR A 30 -15.33 -18.64 0.76
N PRO A 31 -16.66 -18.72 0.59
CA PRO A 31 -17.56 -17.67 1.10
C PRO A 31 -17.44 -17.44 2.60
N GLU A 32 -17.02 -18.45 3.37
CA GLU A 32 -16.81 -18.35 4.81
C GLU A 32 -15.56 -17.55 5.15
N GLU A 33 -14.41 -17.88 4.54
CA GLU A 33 -13.16 -17.10 4.67
C GLU A 33 -13.35 -15.64 4.26
N ALA A 34 -14.10 -15.39 3.18
CA ALA A 34 -14.40 -14.03 2.73
C ALA A 34 -15.21 -13.26 3.78
N ARG A 35 -16.20 -13.90 4.43
CA ARG A 35 -17.00 -13.29 5.51
C ARG A 35 -16.15 -12.97 6.74
N GLU A 36 -15.29 -13.91 7.16
CA GLU A 36 -14.38 -13.67 8.29
C GLU A 36 -13.42 -12.50 8.05
N ILE A 37 -12.83 -12.45 6.85
CA ILE A 37 -11.93 -11.35 6.48
C ILE A 37 -12.68 -10.03 6.45
N LEU A 38 -13.89 -10.00 5.89
CA LEU A 38 -14.74 -8.80 5.90
C LEU A 38 -15.05 -8.35 7.33
N ALA A 39 -15.39 -9.28 8.23
CA ALA A 39 -15.68 -8.95 9.62
C ALA A 39 -14.45 -8.33 10.31
N LYS A 40 -13.26 -8.89 10.09
CA LYS A 40 -11.99 -8.33 10.59
C LYS A 40 -11.71 -6.95 10.03
N HIS A 41 -11.90 -6.74 8.72
CA HIS A 41 -11.70 -5.43 8.08
C HIS A 41 -12.68 -4.39 8.60
N LYS A 42 -13.97 -4.74 8.77
CA LYS A 42 -14.97 -3.84 9.34
C LYS A 42 -14.65 -3.45 10.79
N ALA A 43 -14.23 -4.41 11.60
CA ALA A 43 -13.82 -4.14 12.98
C ALA A 43 -12.60 -3.21 13.04
N LEU A 44 -11.61 -3.43 12.16
CA LEU A 44 -10.45 -2.56 12.04
C LEU A 44 -10.85 -1.16 11.54
N GLY A 45 -11.65 -1.08 10.48
CA GLY A 45 -12.13 0.19 9.92
C GLY A 45 -12.89 1.03 10.95
N ALA A 46 -13.78 0.40 11.74
CA ALA A 46 -14.55 1.06 12.78
C ALA A 46 -13.65 1.74 13.84
N ARG A 47 -12.51 1.16 14.17
CA ARG A 47 -11.53 1.77 15.11
C ARG A 47 -10.95 3.09 14.59
N TYR A 48 -10.94 3.28 13.27
CA TYR A 48 -10.39 4.45 12.59
C TYR A 48 -11.46 5.32 11.92
N GLY A 49 -12.74 5.01 12.11
CA GLY A 49 -13.86 5.75 11.50
C GLY A 49 -13.97 5.55 9.99
N VAL A 50 -13.49 4.42 9.45
CA VAL A 50 -13.51 4.10 8.01
C VAL A 50 -14.43 2.90 7.78
N ASP A 51 -15.39 3.06 6.85
CA ASP A 51 -16.22 1.93 6.41
C ASP A 51 -15.53 1.22 5.25
N LEU A 52 -15.05 0.01 5.51
CA LEU A 52 -14.35 -0.81 4.53
C LEU A 52 -15.29 -1.89 3.98
N ILE A 53 -15.35 -1.98 2.67
CA ILE A 53 -15.98 -3.09 1.98
C ILE A 53 -14.95 -4.21 1.72
N PHE A 54 -15.43 -5.43 1.47
CA PHE A 54 -14.60 -6.49 0.90
C PHE A 54 -14.65 -6.39 -0.62
N PRO A 55 -13.54 -6.00 -1.28
CA PRO A 55 -13.53 -5.84 -2.72
C PRO A 55 -13.86 -7.14 -3.43
N ARG A 56 -14.86 -7.11 -4.31
CA ARG A 56 -15.31 -8.29 -5.07
C ARG A 56 -14.48 -8.56 -6.30
N ARG A 57 -13.89 -7.50 -6.87
CA ARG A 57 -13.05 -7.61 -8.06
C ARG A 57 -11.66 -8.10 -7.70
N LYS A 58 -11.14 -9.06 -8.46
CA LYS A 58 -9.72 -9.44 -8.41
C LYS A 58 -8.99 -8.52 -9.39
N CYS A 59 -8.09 -7.68 -8.92
CA CYS A 59 -7.30 -6.79 -9.77
C CYS A 59 -5.80 -6.94 -9.53
N ARG A 60 -5.03 -6.77 -10.59
CA ARG A 60 -3.57 -6.63 -10.50
C ARG A 60 -3.25 -5.23 -10.02
N THR A 61 -2.23 -5.10 -9.19
CA THR A 61 -1.91 -3.82 -8.55
C THR A 61 -0.64 -3.17 -9.11
N ARG A 62 -0.03 -3.77 -10.13
CA ARG A 62 1.23 -3.27 -10.70
C ARG A 62 1.11 -1.83 -11.18
N LEU A 63 0.08 -1.51 -11.97
CA LEU A 63 -0.15 -0.15 -12.45
C LEU A 63 -0.45 0.83 -11.30
N ALA A 64 -1.23 0.43 -10.29
CA ALA A 64 -1.49 1.25 -9.12
C ALA A 64 -0.20 1.58 -8.33
N HIS A 65 0.73 0.62 -8.26
CA HIS A 65 2.05 0.87 -7.65
C HIS A 65 2.91 1.79 -8.50
N GLN A 66 2.94 1.62 -9.83
CA GLN A 66 3.64 2.54 -10.73
C GLN A 66 3.06 3.95 -10.66
N ALA A 67 1.74 4.09 -10.66
CA ALA A 67 1.07 5.38 -10.48
C ALA A 67 1.40 6.03 -9.12
N THR A 68 1.54 5.23 -8.06
CA THR A 68 1.98 5.73 -6.74
C THR A 68 3.41 6.26 -6.79
N LEU A 69 4.30 5.62 -7.55
CA LEU A 69 5.67 6.09 -7.76
C LEU A 69 5.71 7.36 -8.61
N PHE A 70 4.89 7.45 -9.65
CA PHE A 70 4.68 8.67 -10.42
C PHE A 70 4.19 9.81 -9.52
N ALA A 71 3.16 9.58 -8.71
CA ALA A 71 2.64 10.56 -7.75
C ALA A 71 3.71 11.01 -6.74
N ARG A 72 4.57 10.09 -6.30
CA ARG A 72 5.71 10.42 -5.44
C ARG A 72 6.69 11.38 -6.12
N ALA A 73 7.02 11.15 -7.38
CA ALA A 73 7.91 12.02 -8.15
C ALA A 73 7.35 13.45 -8.32
N HIS A 74 6.02 13.59 -8.23
CA HIS A 74 5.30 14.86 -8.33
C HIS A 74 4.83 15.42 -6.97
N GLY A 75 5.30 14.85 -5.84
CA GLY A 75 4.97 15.33 -4.50
C GLY A 75 3.53 15.07 -4.03
N GLN A 76 2.79 14.20 -4.72
CA GLN A 76 1.38 13.89 -4.47
C GLN A 76 1.15 12.45 -3.96
N MET A 77 2.20 11.78 -3.48
CA MET A 77 2.13 10.37 -3.11
C MET A 77 1.03 10.05 -2.09
N ASP A 78 0.94 10.84 -1.01
CA ASP A 78 0.03 10.53 0.09
C ASP A 78 -1.42 10.68 -0.32
N VAL A 79 -1.78 11.79 -0.97
CA VAL A 79 -3.14 12.05 -1.42
C VAL A 79 -3.58 11.07 -2.52
N PHE A 80 -2.66 10.70 -3.42
CA PHE A 80 -2.93 9.71 -4.46
C PHE A 80 -3.15 8.31 -3.87
N ARG A 81 -2.27 7.87 -2.98
CA ARG A 81 -2.38 6.60 -2.27
C ARG A 81 -3.71 6.48 -1.54
N ASP A 82 -4.09 7.52 -0.79
CA ASP A 82 -5.33 7.52 -0.02
C ASP A 82 -6.55 7.44 -0.95
N ALA A 83 -6.53 8.14 -2.09
CA ALA A 83 -7.58 8.06 -3.11
C ALA A 83 -7.66 6.68 -3.80
N VAL A 84 -6.53 6.01 -4.02
CA VAL A 84 -6.49 4.62 -4.54
C VAL A 84 -7.08 3.64 -3.52
N TYR A 85 -6.79 3.80 -2.23
CA TYR A 85 -7.38 2.96 -1.19
C TYR A 85 -8.90 3.19 -1.07
N GLU A 86 -9.36 4.44 -1.13
CA GLU A 86 -10.79 4.77 -1.18
C GLU A 86 -11.48 4.09 -2.38
N ALA A 87 -10.93 4.26 -3.58
CA ALA A 87 -11.43 3.65 -4.80
C ALA A 87 -11.55 2.11 -4.65
N ARG A 88 -10.53 1.48 -4.06
CA ARG A 88 -10.49 0.03 -3.89
C ARG A 88 -11.39 -0.49 -2.78
N TYR A 89 -11.34 0.11 -1.59
CA TYR A 89 -11.92 -0.44 -0.37
C TYR A 89 -13.24 0.21 0.05
N GLN A 90 -13.69 1.26 -0.64
CA GLN A 90 -14.99 1.89 -0.40
C GLN A 90 -15.87 1.92 -1.65
N GLN A 91 -15.29 1.92 -2.86
CA GLN A 91 -16.02 2.03 -4.12
C GLN A 91 -15.99 0.77 -4.99
N ASP A 92 -15.19 -0.26 -4.63
CA ASP A 92 -14.96 -1.51 -5.39
C ASP A 92 -14.48 -1.27 -6.84
N LEU A 93 -13.72 -0.20 -7.07
CA LEU A 93 -13.16 0.09 -8.40
C LEU A 93 -11.99 -0.84 -8.71
N ASP A 94 -11.77 -1.08 -10.00
CA ASP A 94 -10.62 -1.84 -10.47
C ASP A 94 -9.39 -0.95 -10.56
N ILE A 95 -8.54 -1.00 -9.54
CA ILE A 95 -7.26 -0.27 -9.52
C ILE A 95 -6.17 -0.92 -10.40
N GLY A 96 -6.49 -1.94 -11.18
CA GLY A 96 -5.66 -2.46 -12.26
C GLY A 96 -5.97 -1.80 -13.60
N ASP A 97 -7.10 -1.09 -13.69
CA ASP A 97 -7.51 -0.36 -14.88
C ASP A 97 -6.76 0.99 -14.96
N PRO A 98 -5.98 1.25 -16.04
CA PRO A 98 -5.24 2.50 -16.19
C PRO A 98 -6.17 3.74 -16.21
N GLU A 99 -7.37 3.66 -16.77
CA GLU A 99 -8.28 4.82 -16.83
C GLU A 99 -8.84 5.17 -15.45
N VAL A 100 -9.08 4.19 -14.58
CA VAL A 100 -9.43 4.43 -13.18
C VAL A 100 -8.28 5.16 -12.46
N LEU A 101 -7.04 4.73 -12.66
CA LEU A 101 -5.87 5.35 -12.04
C LEU A 101 -5.61 6.76 -12.56
N VAL A 102 -5.79 6.97 -13.86
CA VAL A 102 -5.67 8.31 -14.48
C VAL A 102 -6.73 9.27 -13.91
N SER A 103 -7.99 8.80 -13.83
CA SER A 103 -9.07 9.62 -13.23
C SER A 103 -8.79 9.96 -11.76
N ILE A 104 -8.22 9.04 -10.99
CA ILE A 104 -7.77 9.31 -9.62
C ILE A 104 -6.65 10.35 -9.64
N GLY A 105 -5.68 10.21 -10.55
CA GLY A 105 -4.56 11.14 -10.71
C GLY A 105 -5.02 12.57 -10.98
N GLU A 106 -5.92 12.75 -11.95
CA GLU A 106 -6.50 14.06 -12.27
C GLU A 106 -7.17 14.72 -11.06
N ARG A 107 -7.95 13.97 -10.30
CA ARG A 107 -8.62 14.48 -9.09
C ARG A 107 -7.65 14.99 -8.03
N VAL A 108 -6.45 14.45 -7.96
CA VAL A 108 -5.42 14.87 -7.00
C VAL A 108 -4.37 15.81 -7.62
N GLY A 109 -4.61 16.30 -8.86
CA GLY A 109 -3.79 17.31 -9.51
C GLY A 109 -2.57 16.78 -10.26
N LEU A 110 -2.54 15.49 -10.61
CA LEU A 110 -1.53 14.93 -11.50
C LEU A 110 -1.88 15.15 -12.97
N ASP A 111 -0.87 15.28 -13.82
CA ASP A 111 -1.06 15.35 -15.27
C ASP A 111 -1.45 13.97 -15.81
N ALA A 112 -2.67 13.88 -16.36
CA ALA A 112 -3.23 12.66 -16.92
C ALA A 112 -2.44 12.14 -18.14
N THR A 113 -1.97 13.05 -19.00
CA THR A 113 -1.20 12.68 -20.19
C THR A 113 0.16 12.09 -19.79
N ALA A 114 0.86 12.76 -18.88
CA ALA A 114 2.14 12.29 -18.37
C ALA A 114 2.01 10.96 -17.60
N LEU A 115 0.88 10.76 -16.89
CA LEU A 115 0.64 9.49 -16.20
C LEU A 115 0.39 8.34 -17.18
N ARG A 116 -0.39 8.56 -18.27
CA ARG A 116 -0.56 7.58 -19.33
C ARG A 116 0.77 7.24 -20.01
N GLU A 117 1.55 8.26 -20.37
CA GLU A 117 2.88 8.06 -20.95
C GLU A 117 3.78 7.25 -20.01
N ALA A 118 3.72 7.48 -18.71
CA ALA A 118 4.49 6.72 -17.73
C ALA A 118 4.06 5.24 -17.67
N PHE A 119 2.79 4.92 -17.95
CA PHE A 119 2.32 3.54 -18.08
C PHE A 119 2.80 2.91 -19.39
N ASP A 120 2.66 3.61 -20.51
CA ASP A 120 3.04 3.11 -21.85
C ASP A 120 4.54 2.84 -21.95
N THR A 121 5.35 3.64 -21.30
CA THR A 121 6.82 3.50 -21.26
C THR A 121 7.33 2.65 -20.09
N GLU A 122 6.43 2.15 -19.23
CA GLU A 122 6.80 1.40 -18.02
C GLU A 122 7.87 2.12 -17.14
N THR A 123 7.83 3.46 -17.11
CA THR A 123 8.86 4.32 -16.48
C THR A 123 9.24 3.88 -15.06
N TYR A 124 8.28 3.37 -14.29
CA TYR A 124 8.49 2.99 -12.88
C TYR A 124 8.54 1.47 -12.65
N ALA A 125 8.50 0.66 -13.71
CA ALA A 125 8.51 -0.80 -13.58
C ALA A 125 9.79 -1.31 -12.89
N GLY A 126 10.95 -0.83 -13.34
CA GLY A 126 12.25 -1.24 -12.78
C GLY A 126 12.41 -0.88 -11.30
N GLU A 127 11.91 0.28 -10.86
CA GLU A 127 11.95 0.66 -9.45
C GLU A 127 11.01 -0.22 -8.60
N LEU A 128 9.85 -0.56 -9.15
CA LEU A 128 8.91 -1.47 -8.47
C LEU A 128 9.50 -2.87 -8.32
N ASP A 129 10.16 -3.38 -9.36
CA ASP A 129 10.82 -4.68 -9.32
C ASP A 129 11.97 -4.71 -8.30
N GLU A 130 12.72 -3.61 -8.18
CA GLU A 130 13.76 -3.47 -7.16
C GLU A 130 13.16 -3.45 -5.74
N PHE A 131 12.06 -2.76 -5.50
CA PHE A 131 11.38 -2.80 -4.21
C PHE A 131 10.88 -4.20 -3.86
N ARG A 132 10.38 -4.92 -4.83
CA ARG A 132 9.98 -6.30 -4.64
C ARG A 132 11.16 -7.17 -4.26
N ARG A 133 12.25 -7.13 -5.00
CA ARG A 133 13.48 -7.89 -4.73
C ARG A 133 14.00 -7.62 -3.31
N ARG A 134 14.08 -6.35 -2.93
CA ARG A 134 14.52 -5.96 -1.57
C ARG A 134 13.57 -6.44 -0.48
N GLY A 135 12.26 -6.43 -0.75
CA GLY A 135 11.28 -6.98 0.18
C GLY A 135 11.47 -8.49 0.37
N GLU A 136 11.69 -9.23 -0.72
CA GLU A 136 11.97 -10.67 -0.68
C GLU A 136 13.25 -10.97 0.11
N GLU A 137 14.32 -10.20 -0.07
CA GLU A 137 15.56 -10.32 0.70
C GLU A 137 15.39 -10.06 2.19
N LEU A 138 14.44 -9.21 2.56
CA LEU A 138 14.06 -8.94 3.95
C LEU A 138 13.06 -9.94 4.51
N GLY A 139 12.65 -10.95 3.72
CA GLY A 139 11.67 -11.94 4.14
C GLY A 139 10.22 -11.43 4.17
N VAL A 140 9.89 -10.37 3.40
CA VAL A 140 8.52 -9.88 3.27
C VAL A 140 7.71 -10.89 2.46
N THR A 141 6.69 -11.46 3.08
CA THR A 141 5.78 -12.45 2.47
C THR A 141 4.36 -11.93 2.27
N GLY A 142 4.07 -10.71 2.76
CA GLY A 142 2.76 -10.09 2.66
C GLY A 142 2.76 -8.65 3.12
N VAL A 143 1.61 -7.99 2.96
CA VAL A 143 1.42 -6.59 3.33
C VAL A 143 0.22 -6.44 4.27
N PRO A 144 0.25 -5.45 5.17
CA PRO A 144 1.39 -4.57 5.44
C PRO A 144 2.51 -5.27 6.23
N THR A 145 3.75 -4.90 5.92
CA THR A 145 4.94 -5.30 6.69
C THR A 145 5.71 -4.05 7.09
N TYR A 146 6.11 -3.98 8.34
CA TYR A 146 6.97 -2.92 8.87
C TYR A 146 8.41 -3.42 8.90
N VAL A 147 9.35 -2.57 8.51
CA VAL A 147 10.78 -2.84 8.64
C VAL A 147 11.39 -1.80 9.56
N VAL A 148 11.94 -2.24 10.67
CA VAL A 148 12.62 -1.40 11.67
C VAL A 148 14.00 -1.98 11.91
N ASP A 149 15.05 -1.25 11.58
CA ASP A 149 16.46 -1.70 11.72
C ASP A 149 16.74 -3.09 11.11
N GLY A 150 16.16 -3.34 9.92
CA GLY A 150 16.35 -4.61 9.21
C GLY A 150 15.50 -5.77 9.72
N LYS A 151 14.73 -5.60 10.78
CA LYS A 151 13.75 -6.59 11.26
C LYS A 151 12.38 -6.32 10.66
N THR A 152 11.69 -7.38 10.29
CA THR A 152 10.36 -7.35 9.70
C THR A 152 9.29 -7.71 10.71
N TYR A 153 8.17 -6.98 10.67
CA TYR A 153 6.99 -7.20 11.50
C TYR A 153 5.76 -7.16 10.60
N TRP A 154 5.01 -8.25 10.58
CA TRP A 154 3.80 -8.35 9.75
C TRP A 154 2.54 -8.06 10.55
N GLY A 155 1.60 -7.27 9.98
CA GLY A 155 0.30 -7.02 10.60
C GLY A 155 -0.35 -5.70 10.18
N SER A 156 -1.66 -5.65 10.26
CA SER A 156 -2.47 -4.49 9.84
C SER A 156 -2.33 -3.26 10.75
N ASP A 157 -2.04 -3.48 12.01
CA ASP A 157 -1.72 -2.44 13.01
C ASP A 157 -0.27 -2.58 13.43
N PRO A 158 0.43 -1.46 13.73
CA PRO A 158 1.69 -1.56 14.43
C PRO A 158 1.45 -2.23 15.78
N THR A 159 2.02 -3.42 15.94
CA THR A 159 1.98 -4.14 17.23
C THR A 159 2.80 -3.41 18.27
N ASP A 160 2.62 -3.76 19.53
CA ASP A 160 3.45 -3.22 20.61
C ASP A 160 4.94 -3.45 20.34
N GLU A 161 5.29 -4.60 19.72
CA GLU A 161 6.66 -4.91 19.29
C GLU A 161 7.22 -3.90 18.27
N VAL A 162 6.41 -3.47 17.29
CA VAL A 162 6.82 -2.44 16.33
C VAL A 162 7.03 -1.11 17.02
N LEU A 163 6.11 -0.74 17.91
CA LEU A 163 6.19 0.51 18.67
C LEU A 163 7.40 0.52 19.61
N GLU A 164 7.69 -0.58 20.28
CA GLU A 164 8.89 -0.75 21.11
C GLU A 164 10.18 -0.67 20.27
N ALA A 165 10.21 -1.33 19.11
CA ALA A 165 11.37 -1.25 18.20
C ALA A 165 11.63 0.18 17.76
N ILE A 166 10.58 0.95 17.43
CA ILE A 166 10.67 2.37 17.08
C ILE A 166 11.16 3.20 18.27
N ALA A 167 10.61 2.99 19.46
CA ALA A 167 10.98 3.73 20.66
C ALA A 167 12.44 3.50 21.07
N ASN A 168 12.95 2.29 20.88
CA ASN A 168 14.34 1.93 21.20
C ASN A 168 15.35 2.62 20.27
N ARG A 169 14.97 2.94 19.00
CA ARG A 169 15.82 3.75 18.11
C ARG A 169 16.04 5.17 18.60
N SER A 170 15.06 5.72 19.30
CA SER A 170 15.08 7.11 19.77
C SER A 170 15.89 7.31 21.05
N ARG A 171 16.41 6.21 21.64
CA ARG A 171 17.28 6.30 22.82
C ARG A 171 18.73 6.43 22.35
N PRO A 172 19.43 7.50 22.78
CA PRO A 172 20.86 7.60 22.49
C PRO A 172 21.58 6.42 23.16
N SER A 173 22.48 5.78 22.41
CA SER A 173 23.39 4.77 22.98
C SER A 173 24.19 5.44 24.07
N THR A 174 24.01 5.02 25.31
CA THR A 174 24.82 5.40 26.47
C THR A 174 26.18 4.77 26.38
#